data_894746c2f0951a2b11ee62d1b2317fcb
#
_entry.id   894746c2f0951a2b11ee62d1b2317fcb
#
_cell.length_a   1.000
_cell.length_b   1.000
_cell.length_c   1.000
_cell.angle_alpha   90.00
_cell.angle_beta   90.00
_cell.angle_gamma   90.00
#
_symmetry.space_group_name_H-M   'P 1'
#
loop_
_entity.id
_entity.type
_entity.pdbx_description
1 polymer ?
#
loop_
_entity_poly.entity_id
_entity_poly.type
_entity_poly.pdbx_seq_one_letter_code
_entity_poly.pdbx_strand_id
1 'polypeptide(L)'
;LRRQRQMCIRDRNKTIQVPLSEEDINTLKAGDYVYLSGIIYTARDAAHKRMYESMHKGESLPIELNGNVLYYLGPSPAREGQVIGSAGPTTSSRMDKYTPEMLDKGLKGMVGKGKRSPEVIEAMKRNGAVYFAAVGGAGALLSKCIKKAEVIAYDDLGTEAIRKFCLLYTSDAAD
;
A
#
# COMPACT_ATOMS: atom_id res chain seq x y z
N LEU A 1 -19.87 -7.38 29.01
CA LEU A 1 -19.58 -7.98 27.71
C LEU A 1 -19.35 -6.94 26.59
N ARG A 2 -20.18 -5.88 26.50
CA ARG A 2 -19.97 -4.78 25.53
C ARG A 2 -18.70 -3.95 25.84
N ARG A 3 -18.39 -3.68 27.10
CA ARG A 3 -17.16 -2.96 27.50
C ARG A 3 -15.89 -3.75 27.20
N GLN A 4 -15.90 -5.06 27.39
CA GLN A 4 -14.75 -5.91 27.05
C GLN A 4 -14.50 -5.99 25.53
N ARG A 5 -15.57 -6.00 24.72
CA ARG A 5 -15.42 -5.93 23.25
C ARG A 5 -14.86 -4.58 22.77
N GLN A 6 -15.24 -3.48 23.38
CA GLN A 6 -14.71 -2.15 23.06
C GLN A 6 -13.24 -1.99 23.49
N MET A 7 -12.84 -2.54 24.64
CA MET A 7 -11.43 -2.56 25.06
C MET A 7 -10.55 -3.39 24.10
N CYS A 8 -11.03 -4.56 23.67
CA CYS A 8 -10.28 -5.39 22.71
C CYS A 8 -10.09 -4.75 21.33
N ILE A 9 -10.97 -3.84 20.90
CA ILE A 9 -10.85 -3.13 19.64
C ILE A 9 -9.84 -1.97 19.75
N ARG A 10 -9.78 -1.27 20.87
CA ARG A 10 -8.82 -0.18 21.09
C ARG A 10 -7.37 -0.65 21.21
N ASP A 11 -7.14 -1.84 21.75
CA ASP A 11 -5.79 -2.39 21.94
C ASP A 11 -5.17 -2.99 20.65
N ARG A 12 -5.92 -3.02 19.55
CA ARG A 12 -5.45 -3.58 18.26
C ARG A 12 -5.04 -2.53 17.23
N ASN A 13 -5.17 -1.26 17.55
CA ASN A 13 -4.74 -0.19 16.66
C ASN A 13 -3.24 0.02 16.79
N LYS A 14 -2.51 -0.17 15.70
CA LYS A 14 -1.06 0.02 15.64
C LYS A 14 -0.72 1.11 14.64
N THR A 15 0.21 1.97 14.99
CA THR A 15 0.79 2.93 14.07
C THR A 15 2.15 2.42 13.64
N ILE A 16 2.36 2.33 12.32
CA ILE A 16 3.59 1.79 11.74
C ILE A 16 4.16 2.80 10.76
N GLN A 17 5.46 2.99 10.86
CA GLN A 17 6.22 3.84 9.97
C GLN A 17 6.64 3.08 8.71
N VAL A 18 6.51 3.70 7.55
CA VAL A 18 6.99 3.17 6.27
C VAL A 18 8.27 3.94 5.88
N PRO A 19 9.34 3.28 5.44
CA PRO A 19 9.50 1.84 5.12
C PRO A 19 9.37 0.92 6.33
N LEU A 20 8.90 -0.32 6.07
CA LEU A 20 8.66 -1.31 7.12
C LEU A 20 9.98 -1.93 7.60
N SER A 21 10.16 -2.00 8.91
CA SER A 21 11.22 -2.79 9.54
C SER A 21 10.76 -4.23 9.80
N GLU A 22 11.69 -5.15 9.93
CA GLU A 22 11.36 -6.52 10.34
C GLU A 22 10.74 -6.57 11.73
N GLU A 23 11.18 -5.69 12.62
CA GLU A 23 10.63 -5.55 13.96
C GLU A 23 9.15 -5.18 13.91
N ASP A 24 8.78 -4.16 13.12
CA ASP A 24 7.39 -3.77 12.94
C ASP A 24 6.54 -4.91 12.38
N ILE A 25 7.05 -5.59 11.37
CA ILE A 25 6.36 -6.73 10.74
C ILE A 25 6.09 -7.83 11.75
N ASN A 26 7.07 -8.17 12.58
CA ASN A 26 6.95 -9.22 13.60
C ASN A 26 5.91 -8.90 14.69
N THR A 27 5.58 -7.64 14.89
CA THR A 27 4.54 -7.23 15.84
C THR A 27 3.13 -7.38 15.29
N LEU A 28 2.97 -7.51 13.97
CA LEU A 28 1.67 -7.55 13.30
C LEU A 28 1.04 -8.94 13.33
N LYS A 29 -0.26 -8.94 13.52
CA LYS A 29 -1.08 -10.16 13.47
C LYS A 29 -2.29 -9.94 12.56
N ALA A 30 -2.75 -11.02 11.95
CA ALA A 30 -3.97 -10.99 11.15
C ALA A 30 -5.14 -10.46 12.00
N GLY A 31 -5.85 -9.47 11.46
CA GLY A 31 -6.97 -8.79 12.13
C GLY A 31 -6.58 -7.54 12.92
N ASP A 32 -5.31 -7.16 12.94
CA ASP A 32 -4.90 -5.87 13.51
C ASP A 32 -5.39 -4.72 12.62
N TYR A 33 -5.76 -3.61 13.27
CA TYR A 33 -5.97 -2.33 12.60
C TYR A 33 -4.66 -1.55 12.59
N VAL A 34 -4.21 -1.14 11.41
CA VAL A 34 -2.91 -0.49 11.24
C VAL A 34 -3.07 0.87 10.59
N TYR A 35 -2.45 1.86 11.18
CA TYR A 35 -2.29 3.19 10.62
C TYR A 35 -0.87 3.33 10.06
N LEU A 36 -0.77 3.57 8.76
CA LEU A 36 0.51 3.74 8.09
C LEU A 36 0.88 5.22 8.01
N SER A 37 2.10 5.55 8.38
CA SER A 37 2.69 6.87 8.22
C SER A 37 4.02 6.77 7.49
N GLY A 38 4.37 7.79 6.73
CA GLY A 38 5.61 7.85 5.97
C GLY A 38 5.39 7.83 4.48
N ILE A 39 6.35 7.32 3.73
CA ILE A 39 6.34 7.37 2.28
C ILE A 39 5.90 6.02 1.73
N ILE A 40 4.84 6.02 0.91
CA ILE A 40 4.42 4.86 0.12
C ILE A 40 4.38 5.20 -1.36
N TYR A 41 4.44 4.17 -2.18
CA TYR A 41 4.36 4.31 -3.63
C TYR A 41 3.06 3.70 -4.15
N THR A 42 2.51 4.27 -5.22
CA THR A 42 1.33 3.73 -5.88
C THR A 42 1.71 3.01 -7.15
N ALA A 43 1.13 1.85 -7.38
CA ALA A 43 1.28 1.12 -8.62
C ALA A 43 0.07 0.23 -8.86
N ARG A 44 -0.46 0.28 -10.08
CA ARG A 44 -1.53 -0.60 -10.54
C ARG A 44 -1.05 -1.53 -11.66
N ASP A 45 -1.97 -2.08 -12.42
CA ASP A 45 -1.76 -3.09 -13.45
C ASP A 45 -0.66 -2.71 -14.44
N ALA A 46 -0.75 -1.53 -15.06
CA ALA A 46 0.19 -1.11 -16.10
C ALA A 46 1.59 -0.84 -15.53
N ALA A 47 1.67 -0.21 -14.37
CA ALA A 47 2.94 0.03 -13.68
C ALA A 47 3.60 -1.29 -13.23
N HIS A 48 2.82 -2.22 -12.68
CA HIS A 48 3.32 -3.55 -12.31
C HIS A 48 3.86 -4.32 -13.51
N LYS A 49 3.12 -4.32 -14.62
CA LYS A 49 3.55 -4.96 -15.86
C LYS A 49 4.89 -4.40 -16.33
N ARG A 50 5.02 -3.08 -16.39
CA ARG A 50 6.24 -2.40 -16.84
C ARG A 50 7.42 -2.67 -15.90
N MET A 51 7.22 -2.61 -14.58
CA MET A 51 8.26 -2.98 -13.61
C MET A 51 8.68 -4.45 -13.75
N TYR A 52 7.72 -5.35 -13.95
CA TYR A 52 7.99 -6.77 -14.15
C TYR A 52 8.82 -7.01 -15.42
N GLU A 53 8.46 -6.38 -16.53
CA GLU A 53 9.23 -6.46 -17.78
C GLU A 53 10.65 -5.90 -17.61
N SER A 54 10.80 -4.80 -16.88
CA SER A 54 12.13 -4.22 -16.58
C SER A 54 12.98 -5.16 -15.74
N MET A 55 12.39 -5.82 -14.73
CA MET A 55 13.11 -6.83 -13.95
C MET A 55 13.63 -7.99 -14.80
N HIS A 56 12.82 -8.46 -15.74
CA HIS A 56 13.21 -9.55 -16.65
C HIS A 56 14.27 -9.14 -17.68
N LYS A 57 14.36 -7.85 -17.99
CA LYS A 57 15.42 -7.31 -18.85
C LYS A 57 16.70 -6.95 -18.11
N GLY A 58 16.71 -7.08 -16.77
CA GLY A 58 17.81 -6.66 -15.92
C GLY A 58 17.98 -5.14 -15.79
N GLU A 59 16.93 -4.38 -16.13
CA GLU A 59 16.91 -2.92 -15.99
C GLU A 59 16.63 -2.52 -14.53
N SER A 60 17.10 -1.35 -14.14
CA SER A 60 16.79 -0.79 -12.82
C SER A 60 15.31 -0.35 -12.74
N LEU A 61 14.72 -0.53 -11.57
CA LEU A 61 13.36 -0.07 -11.30
C LEU A 61 13.36 1.42 -10.95
N PRO A 62 12.24 2.13 -11.24
CA PRO A 62 12.10 3.55 -10.91
C PRO A 62 11.97 3.81 -9.41
N ILE A 63 11.66 2.77 -8.63
CA ILE A 63 11.56 2.81 -7.17
C ILE A 63 12.34 1.66 -6.56
N GLU A 64 12.84 1.86 -5.35
CA GLU A 64 13.39 0.78 -4.56
C GLU A 64 12.26 -0.02 -3.91
N LEU A 65 12.32 -1.35 -4.03
CA LEU A 65 11.30 -2.23 -3.44
C LEU A 65 11.62 -2.60 -1.99
N ASN A 66 12.91 -2.63 -1.64
CA ASN A 66 13.36 -3.13 -0.35
C ASN A 66 12.74 -2.34 0.84
N GLY A 67 12.00 -3.03 1.67
CA GLY A 67 11.32 -2.44 2.84
C GLY A 67 10.09 -1.59 2.51
N ASN A 68 9.84 -1.27 1.25
CA ASN A 68 8.78 -0.36 0.85
C ASN A 68 7.40 -1.01 0.74
N VAL A 69 6.39 -0.17 0.63
CA VAL A 69 4.99 -0.54 0.51
C VAL A 69 4.43 -0.02 -0.81
N LEU A 70 3.74 -0.87 -1.54
CA LEU A 70 2.98 -0.51 -2.73
C LEU A 70 1.49 -0.42 -2.42
N TYR A 71 0.90 0.71 -2.74
CA TYR A 71 -0.53 0.91 -2.67
C TYR A 71 -1.15 0.71 -4.07
N TYR A 72 -2.04 -0.25 -4.19
CA TYR A 72 -2.73 -0.58 -5.43
C TYR A 72 -3.83 0.43 -5.72
N LEU A 73 -3.43 1.53 -6.30
CA LEU A 73 -4.25 2.72 -6.49
C LEU A 73 -3.97 3.37 -7.83
N GLY A 74 -5.05 3.77 -8.51
CA GLY A 74 -5.02 4.76 -9.59
C GLY A 74 -5.91 5.91 -9.15
N PRO A 75 -5.37 6.99 -8.59
CA PRO A 75 -6.17 8.07 -8.06
C PRO A 75 -6.91 8.82 -9.18
N SER A 76 -8.10 9.31 -8.89
CA SER A 76 -8.73 10.27 -9.78
C SER A 76 -7.96 11.60 -9.75
N PRO A 77 -8.07 12.41 -10.83
CA PRO A 77 -7.43 13.74 -10.85
C PRO A 77 -7.82 14.57 -9.63
N ALA A 78 -6.87 15.32 -9.11
CA ALA A 78 -7.12 16.26 -8.03
C ALA A 78 -8.04 17.40 -8.52
N ARG A 79 -8.95 17.83 -7.67
CA ARG A 79 -9.71 19.07 -7.88
C ARG A 79 -8.91 20.24 -7.33
N GLU A 80 -9.33 21.45 -7.72
CA GLU A 80 -8.71 22.67 -7.19
C GLU A 80 -8.68 22.65 -5.65
N GLY A 81 -7.51 22.92 -5.07
CA GLY A 81 -7.30 22.89 -3.62
C GLY A 81 -7.09 21.51 -3.01
N GLN A 82 -7.08 20.44 -3.81
CA GLN A 82 -6.82 19.08 -3.33
C GLN A 82 -5.44 18.58 -3.74
N VAL A 83 -4.77 17.83 -2.85
CA VAL A 83 -3.50 17.16 -3.14
C VAL A 83 -3.71 16.01 -4.13
N ILE A 84 -4.84 15.31 -4.00
CA ILE A 84 -5.20 14.15 -4.81
C ILE A 84 -6.73 14.02 -4.84
N GLY A 85 -7.25 13.36 -5.87
CA GLY A 85 -8.65 12.99 -5.92
C GLY A 85 -8.96 11.76 -5.07
N SER A 86 -9.94 10.96 -5.47
CA SER A 86 -10.29 9.74 -4.73
C SER A 86 -9.12 8.76 -4.72
N ALA A 87 -8.78 8.25 -3.53
CA ALA A 87 -7.67 7.34 -3.27
C ALA A 87 -8.14 5.92 -2.91
N GLY A 88 -9.19 5.44 -3.57
CA GLY A 88 -9.75 4.11 -3.33
C GLY A 88 -8.86 2.97 -3.84
N PRO A 89 -8.72 1.88 -3.07
CA PRO A 89 -7.89 0.76 -3.46
C PRO A 89 -8.47 -0.02 -4.64
N THR A 90 -7.59 -0.51 -5.50
CA THR A 90 -7.92 -1.44 -6.58
C THR A 90 -7.92 -2.89 -6.08
N THR A 91 -8.63 -3.77 -6.77
CA THR A 91 -8.64 -5.22 -6.49
C THR A 91 -7.24 -5.81 -6.66
N SER A 92 -6.73 -6.39 -5.57
CA SER A 92 -5.33 -6.86 -5.48
C SER A 92 -5.03 -8.06 -6.36
N SER A 93 -6.01 -8.92 -6.63
CA SER A 93 -5.82 -10.12 -7.46
C SER A 93 -5.32 -9.81 -8.88
N ARG A 94 -5.55 -8.62 -9.37
CA ARG A 94 -5.06 -8.16 -10.69
C ARG A 94 -3.54 -8.07 -10.76
N MET A 95 -2.87 -7.87 -9.63
CA MET A 95 -1.42 -7.79 -9.51
C MET A 95 -0.75 -9.10 -9.09
N ASP A 96 -1.52 -10.15 -8.81
CA ASP A 96 -1.00 -11.39 -8.24
C ASP A 96 0.07 -12.07 -9.09
N LYS A 97 -0.03 -11.99 -10.41
CA LYS A 97 0.97 -12.58 -11.32
C LYS A 97 2.35 -11.91 -11.27
N TYR A 98 2.42 -10.65 -10.80
CA TYR A 98 3.67 -9.89 -10.70
C TYR A 98 4.24 -9.88 -9.28
N THR A 99 3.39 -10.06 -8.29
CA THR A 99 3.70 -9.81 -6.88
C THR A 99 4.77 -10.73 -6.31
N PRO A 100 4.80 -12.06 -6.58
CA PRO A 100 5.83 -12.94 -6.02
C PRO A 100 7.26 -12.48 -6.31
N GLU A 101 7.56 -12.08 -7.55
CA GLU A 101 8.89 -11.60 -7.90
C GLU A 101 9.23 -10.26 -7.24
N MET A 102 8.26 -9.37 -7.08
CA MET A 102 8.46 -8.11 -6.37
C MET A 102 8.76 -8.36 -4.90
N LEU A 103 8.10 -9.31 -4.27
CA LEU A 103 8.38 -9.72 -2.90
C LEU A 103 9.79 -10.32 -2.77
N ASP A 104 10.22 -11.13 -3.73
CA ASP A 104 11.56 -11.69 -3.78
C ASP A 104 12.64 -10.60 -3.98
N LYS A 105 12.28 -9.47 -4.56
CA LYS A 105 13.15 -8.28 -4.69
C LYS A 105 13.15 -7.36 -3.47
N GLY A 106 12.44 -7.73 -2.41
CA GLY A 106 12.47 -7.01 -1.13
C GLY A 106 11.25 -6.17 -0.80
N LEU A 107 10.20 -6.16 -1.63
CA LEU A 107 8.94 -5.51 -1.29
C LEU A 107 8.39 -6.11 0.00
N LYS A 108 8.02 -5.27 0.97
CA LYS A 108 7.59 -5.73 2.29
C LYS A 108 6.11 -5.50 2.59
N GLY A 109 5.46 -4.63 1.87
CA GLY A 109 4.06 -4.34 2.11
C GLY A 109 3.26 -4.06 0.85
N MET A 110 1.99 -4.41 0.91
CA MET A 110 1.03 -4.12 -0.14
C MET A 110 -0.27 -3.65 0.49
N VAL A 111 -0.86 -2.61 -0.08
CA VAL A 111 -2.17 -2.11 0.34
C VAL A 111 -3.15 -2.26 -0.82
N GLY A 112 -4.25 -2.93 -0.58
CA GLY A 112 -5.26 -3.17 -1.61
C GLY A 112 -6.56 -3.70 -1.04
N LYS A 113 -7.39 -4.27 -1.87
CA LYS A 113 -8.64 -4.92 -1.46
C LYS A 113 -8.81 -6.30 -2.09
N GLY A 114 -9.56 -7.16 -1.43
CA GLY A 114 -9.84 -8.52 -1.87
C GLY A 114 -8.78 -9.52 -1.43
N LYS A 115 -8.92 -10.73 -1.93
CA LYS A 115 -8.05 -11.86 -1.58
C LYS A 115 -6.80 -11.89 -2.45
N ARG A 116 -5.76 -12.54 -1.94
CA ARG A 116 -4.54 -12.83 -2.68
C ARG A 116 -4.52 -14.30 -3.12
N SER A 117 -3.80 -14.59 -4.21
CA SER A 117 -3.60 -15.97 -4.68
C SER A 117 -2.71 -16.77 -3.72
N PRO A 118 -2.78 -18.12 -3.76
CA PRO A 118 -1.89 -18.98 -2.97
C PRO A 118 -0.41 -18.70 -3.21
N GLU A 119 -0.01 -18.42 -4.44
CA GLU A 119 1.37 -18.10 -4.83
C GLU A 119 1.86 -16.82 -4.16
N VAL A 120 1.01 -15.80 -4.07
CA VAL A 120 1.33 -14.55 -3.36
C VAL A 120 1.44 -14.80 -1.86
N ILE A 121 0.55 -15.58 -1.28
CA ILE A 121 0.59 -15.93 0.15
C ILE A 121 1.88 -16.66 0.50
N GLU A 122 2.30 -17.63 -0.30
CA GLU A 122 3.56 -18.33 -0.11
C GLU A 122 4.78 -17.41 -0.24
N ALA A 123 4.77 -16.52 -1.22
CA ALA A 123 5.83 -15.51 -1.38
C ALA A 123 5.87 -14.52 -0.19
N MET A 124 4.72 -14.14 0.35
CA MET A 124 4.64 -13.30 1.56
C MET A 124 5.25 -14.00 2.77
N LYS A 125 4.94 -15.26 2.98
CA LYS A 125 5.52 -16.07 4.07
C LYS A 125 7.03 -16.20 3.93
N ARG A 126 7.50 -16.52 2.72
CA ARG A 126 8.92 -16.69 2.42
C ARG A 126 9.72 -15.39 2.64
N ASN A 127 9.14 -14.24 2.33
CA ASN A 127 9.81 -12.95 2.39
C ASN A 127 9.47 -12.13 3.64
N GLY A 128 8.61 -12.62 4.51
CA GLY A 128 8.16 -11.86 5.67
C GLY A 128 7.45 -10.55 5.29
N ALA A 129 6.59 -10.60 4.27
CA ALA A 129 5.83 -9.45 3.80
C ALA A 129 4.41 -9.41 4.37
N VAL A 130 3.80 -8.23 4.35
CA VAL A 130 2.47 -7.98 4.92
C VAL A 130 1.52 -7.45 3.86
N TYR A 131 0.31 -7.95 3.87
CA TYR A 131 -0.79 -7.40 3.08
C TYR A 131 -1.77 -6.64 3.97
N PHE A 132 -1.94 -5.37 3.67
CA PHE A 132 -2.90 -4.49 4.34
C PHE A 132 -4.16 -4.40 3.49
N ALA A 133 -5.25 -4.94 4.00
CA ALA A 133 -6.56 -4.79 3.35
C ALA A 133 -7.13 -3.41 3.67
N ALA A 134 -7.23 -2.57 2.68
CA ALA A 134 -7.88 -1.27 2.83
C ALA A 134 -9.40 -1.45 2.89
N VAL A 135 -10.03 -0.79 3.84
CA VAL A 135 -11.49 -0.84 4.01
C VAL A 135 -12.17 -0.16 2.83
N GLY A 136 -13.11 -0.85 2.20
CA GLY A 136 -13.89 -0.29 1.08
C GLY A 136 -14.69 0.95 1.48
N GLY A 137 -14.84 1.90 0.55
CA GLY A 137 -15.53 3.18 0.80
C GLY A 137 -14.68 4.27 1.46
N ALA A 138 -13.48 3.94 1.90
CA ALA A 138 -12.58 4.87 2.58
C ALA A 138 -11.78 5.80 1.64
N GLY A 139 -12.03 5.77 0.32
CA GLY A 139 -11.23 6.54 -0.66
C GLY A 139 -11.16 8.03 -0.38
N ALA A 140 -12.27 8.63 0.05
CA ALA A 140 -12.32 10.04 0.43
C ALA A 140 -11.61 10.31 1.77
N LEU A 141 -11.68 9.36 2.70
CA LEU A 141 -11.00 9.46 4.00
C LEU A 141 -9.49 9.26 3.84
N LEU A 142 -9.08 8.28 3.04
CA LEU A 142 -7.68 8.02 2.72
C LEU A 142 -7.02 9.22 2.02
N SER A 143 -7.75 9.91 1.15
CA SER A 143 -7.23 11.11 0.48
C SER A 143 -6.85 12.23 1.45
N LYS A 144 -7.52 12.32 2.60
CA LYS A 144 -7.21 13.31 3.64
C LYS A 144 -5.91 13.03 4.38
N CYS A 145 -5.51 11.75 4.46
CA CYS A 145 -4.25 11.34 5.09
C CYS A 145 -3.04 11.57 4.17
N ILE A 146 -3.26 11.79 2.88
CA ILE A 146 -2.21 12.04 1.91
C ILE A 146 -1.88 13.54 1.91
N LYS A 147 -0.73 13.88 2.48
CA LYS A 147 -0.30 15.29 2.62
C LYS A 147 0.46 15.79 1.40
N LYS A 148 1.11 14.89 0.66
CA LYS A 148 1.81 15.19 -0.58
C LYS A 148 1.70 14.02 -1.54
N ALA A 149 1.48 14.32 -2.81
CA ALA A 149 1.47 13.34 -3.89
C ALA A 149 2.32 13.86 -5.05
N GLU A 150 3.21 13.04 -5.56
CA GLU A 150 4.15 13.39 -6.61
C GLU A 150 4.28 12.25 -7.60
N VAL A 151 4.13 12.53 -8.90
CA VAL A 151 4.44 11.55 -9.96
C VAL A 151 5.95 11.43 -10.07
N ILE A 152 6.48 10.22 -9.90
CA ILE A 152 7.92 9.97 -9.93
C ILE A 152 8.36 9.12 -11.11
N ALA A 153 7.46 8.35 -11.72
CA ALA A 153 7.76 7.52 -12.87
C ALA A 153 6.51 7.17 -13.67
N TYR A 154 6.70 6.78 -14.91
CA TYR A 154 5.66 6.30 -15.84
C TYR A 154 4.53 7.32 -16.03
N ASP A 155 4.88 8.58 -16.18
CA ASP A 155 3.95 9.69 -16.36
C ASP A 155 2.98 9.48 -17.54
N ASP A 156 3.46 8.79 -18.60
CA ASP A 156 2.66 8.40 -19.75
C ASP A 156 1.47 7.47 -19.41
N LEU A 157 1.50 6.80 -18.27
CA LEU A 157 0.40 5.95 -17.81
C LEU A 157 -0.76 6.73 -17.13
N GLY A 158 -0.64 8.03 -17.00
CA GLY A 158 -1.69 8.87 -16.43
C GLY A 158 -2.04 8.50 -14.98
N THR A 159 -3.28 8.05 -14.73
CA THR A 159 -3.72 7.66 -13.39
C THR A 159 -3.00 6.43 -12.84
N GLU A 160 -2.39 5.63 -13.70
CA GLU A 160 -1.61 4.44 -13.33
C GLU A 160 -0.11 4.71 -13.24
N ALA A 161 0.33 5.97 -13.37
CA ALA A 161 1.70 6.37 -13.09
C ALA A 161 2.10 6.02 -11.65
N ILE A 162 3.39 5.76 -11.44
CA ILE A 162 3.91 5.59 -10.08
C ILE A 162 3.97 6.94 -9.40
N ARG A 163 3.30 7.04 -8.26
CA ARG A 163 3.31 8.22 -7.40
C ARG A 163 3.94 7.89 -6.05
N LYS A 164 4.57 8.88 -5.51
CA LYS A 164 5.08 8.90 -4.14
C LYS A 164 4.10 9.68 -3.28
N PHE A 165 3.56 9.02 -2.26
CA PHE A 165 2.67 9.64 -1.29
C PHE A 165 3.38 9.81 0.05
N CYS A 166 3.22 10.98 0.63
CA CYS A 166 3.55 11.21 2.03
C CYS A 166 2.26 11.07 2.84
N LEU A 167 2.19 10.03 3.66
CA LEU A 167 1.08 9.77 4.56
C LEU A 167 1.41 10.34 5.94
N LEU A 168 0.46 11.05 6.50
CA LEU A 168 0.50 11.46 7.91
C LEU A 168 -0.83 11.11 8.53
N TYR A 169 -0.83 10.11 9.38
CA TYR A 169 -1.94 9.86 10.27
C TYR A 169 -1.83 10.79 11.47
N THR A 170 -2.82 11.66 11.64
CA THR A 170 -3.01 12.42 12.86
C THR A 170 -4.30 11.95 13.51
N SER A 171 -4.28 11.77 14.83
CA SER A 171 -5.45 11.40 15.62
C SER A 171 -6.62 12.39 15.49
N ASP A 172 -6.33 13.59 15.01
CA ASP A 172 -7.29 14.67 14.84
C ASP A 172 -8.07 14.59 13.50
N ALA A 173 -7.80 13.59 12.67
CA ALA A 173 -8.56 13.36 11.43
C ALA A 173 -9.85 12.54 11.64
N ALA A 174 -10.23 12.30 12.90
CA ALA A 174 -11.40 11.51 13.30
C ALA A 174 -12.57 12.36 13.82
N ASP A 175 -12.49 13.69 13.74
CA ASP A 175 -13.60 14.61 14.05
C ASP A 175 -14.30 15.13 12.79
#